data_417361cca5fce733dcf75e721ce390df
#
_entry.id   417361cca5fce733dcf75e721ce390df
#
_cell.length_a   1.000
_cell.length_b   1.000
_cell.length_c   1.000
_cell.angle_alpha   90.00
_cell.angle_beta   90.00
_cell.angle_gamma   90.00
#
_symmetry.space_group_name_H-M   'P 1'
#
loop_
_entity.id
_entity.type
_entity.pdbx_description
1 polymer ?
#
loop_
_entity_poly.entity_id
_entity_poly.type
_entity_poly.pdbx_seq_one_letter_code
_entity_poly.pdbx_strand_id
1 'polypeptide(L)'
;MEHKKKIKKIGFIFGLKKEMKLVSRTNNNKFCVYGYGKSSKEATKKLLKLGVDIVVNFGFAGSVSKSLKNGDIVFVNKILNEKNEKFSPSKFNQYFFENLEKKIKFVKCNLLTVQKIIGDKKQKVKLVKKFKSISVIDMEA
;
A
#
# COMPACT_ATOMS: atom_id res chain seq x y z
N MET A 1 -11.42 -17.17 23.20
CA MET A 1 -12.23 -16.55 22.15
C MET A 1 -11.69 -15.14 21.90
N GLU A 2 -10.93 -14.93 20.82
CA GLU A 2 -10.51 -13.58 20.44
C GLU A 2 -11.73 -12.81 19.98
N HIS A 3 -12.12 -11.77 20.70
CA HIS A 3 -13.19 -10.86 20.30
C HIS A 3 -12.83 -10.26 18.93
N LYS A 4 -13.55 -10.62 17.87
CA LYS A 4 -13.45 -10.00 16.55
C LYS A 4 -13.77 -8.51 16.69
N LYS A 5 -12.74 -7.68 16.86
CA LYS A 5 -12.91 -6.22 16.92
C LYS A 5 -13.57 -5.75 15.63
N LYS A 6 -14.78 -5.22 15.73
CA LYS A 6 -15.51 -4.67 14.57
C LYS A 6 -14.80 -3.40 14.10
N ILE A 7 -14.31 -3.39 12.85
CA ILE A 7 -13.75 -2.19 12.24
C ILE A 7 -14.87 -1.18 12.04
N LYS A 8 -14.74 -0.01 12.64
CA LYS A 8 -15.70 1.09 12.52
C LYS A 8 -15.17 2.23 11.65
N LYS A 9 -13.87 2.52 11.74
CA LYS A 9 -13.23 3.65 11.07
C LYS A 9 -12.03 3.18 10.26
N ILE A 10 -12.02 3.49 8.98
CA ILE A 10 -10.92 3.15 8.06
C ILE A 10 -10.23 4.43 7.61
N GLY A 11 -8.92 4.50 7.78
CA GLY A 11 -8.08 5.57 7.24
C GLY A 11 -7.41 5.13 5.94
N PHE A 12 -7.48 5.96 4.90
CA PHE A 12 -6.80 5.73 3.64
C PHE A 12 -5.71 6.76 3.44
N ILE A 13 -4.52 6.30 3.05
CA ILE A 13 -3.40 7.13 2.61
C ILE A 13 -3.24 6.94 1.11
N PHE A 14 -3.09 8.06 0.40
CA PHE A 14 -2.86 8.10 -1.04
C PHE A 14 -1.58 8.87 -1.33
N GLY A 15 -0.83 8.47 -2.34
CA GLY A 15 0.31 9.23 -2.82
C GLY A 15 -0.12 10.54 -3.49
N LEU A 16 -1.17 10.50 -4.28
CA LEU A 16 -1.64 11.62 -5.07
C LEU A 16 -3.09 12.02 -4.73
N LYS A 17 -3.37 13.32 -4.77
CA LYS A 17 -4.73 13.85 -4.58
C LYS A 17 -5.74 13.29 -5.59
N LYS A 18 -5.29 12.93 -6.80
CA LYS A 18 -6.14 12.30 -7.82
C LYS A 18 -6.62 10.93 -7.39
N GLU A 19 -5.75 10.12 -6.77
CA GLU A 19 -6.08 8.79 -6.25
C GLU A 19 -7.11 8.88 -5.12
N MET A 20 -6.97 9.86 -4.22
CA MET A 20 -7.91 10.11 -3.14
C MET A 20 -9.34 10.34 -3.65
N LYS A 21 -9.51 11.02 -4.79
CA LYS A 21 -10.82 11.28 -5.40
C LYS A 21 -11.57 10.00 -5.81
N LEU A 22 -10.87 8.89 -6.03
CA LEU A 22 -11.47 7.60 -6.39
C LEU A 22 -12.24 6.97 -5.22
N VAL A 23 -11.80 7.23 -3.99
CA VAL A 23 -12.36 6.61 -2.77
C VAL A 23 -13.24 7.57 -1.96
N SER A 24 -13.01 8.87 -2.06
CA SER A 24 -13.67 9.89 -1.24
C SER A 24 -15.20 10.01 -1.43
N ARG A 25 -15.75 9.39 -2.47
CA ARG A 25 -17.18 9.47 -2.81
C ARG A 25 -18.07 8.46 -2.08
N THR A 26 -17.53 7.63 -1.18
CA THR A 26 -18.29 6.53 -0.59
C THR A 26 -18.14 6.47 0.94
N ASN A 27 -19.22 6.75 1.68
CA ASN A 27 -19.42 6.47 3.12
C ASN A 27 -18.74 7.35 4.18
N ASN A 28 -19.53 7.71 5.23
CA ASN A 28 -19.15 8.62 6.35
C ASN A 28 -18.09 8.08 7.33
N ASN A 29 -17.69 6.82 7.24
CA ASN A 29 -16.71 6.19 8.16
C ASN A 29 -15.30 6.05 7.56
N LYS A 30 -15.02 6.76 6.46
CA LYS A 30 -13.72 6.73 5.78
C LYS A 30 -13.02 8.06 5.91
N PHE A 31 -11.79 8.01 6.35
CA PHE A 31 -10.90 9.17 6.46
C PHE A 31 -9.83 9.07 5.39
N CYS A 32 -9.76 10.06 4.50
CA CYS A 32 -8.82 10.06 3.40
C CYS A 32 -7.80 11.18 3.58
N VAL A 33 -6.54 10.85 3.50
CA VAL A 33 -5.41 11.79 3.48
C VAL A 33 -4.50 11.46 2.32
N TYR A 34 -3.72 12.43 1.87
CA TYR A 34 -2.69 12.20 0.87
C TYR A 34 -1.35 12.71 1.34
N GLY A 35 -0.29 12.05 0.88
CA GLY A 35 1.08 12.41 1.16
C GLY A 35 2.03 11.35 0.62
N TYR A 36 3.17 11.77 0.11
CA TYR A 36 4.23 10.89 -0.39
C TYR A 36 5.58 11.25 0.22
N GLY A 37 6.51 10.30 0.25
CA GLY A 37 7.81 10.49 0.86
C GLY A 37 7.68 10.93 2.32
N LYS A 38 8.33 12.03 2.71
CA LYS A 38 8.31 12.53 4.09
C LYS A 38 6.90 12.90 4.58
N SER A 39 6.00 13.33 3.70
CA SER A 39 4.63 13.72 4.06
C SER A 39 3.70 12.53 4.36
N SER A 40 4.04 11.30 3.94
CA SER A 40 3.26 10.10 4.28
C SER A 40 3.23 9.84 5.78
N LYS A 41 4.33 10.11 6.48
CA LYS A 41 4.41 10.02 7.95
C LYS A 41 3.43 10.98 8.63
N GLU A 42 3.35 12.22 8.17
CA GLU A 42 2.40 13.21 8.70
C GLU A 42 0.95 12.85 8.38
N ALA A 43 0.68 12.32 7.18
CA ALA A 43 -0.62 11.80 6.80
C ALA A 43 -1.05 10.64 7.74
N THR A 44 -0.15 9.70 8.03
CA THR A 44 -0.41 8.61 8.99
C THR A 44 -0.73 9.15 10.37
N LYS A 45 0.05 10.10 10.89
CA LYS A 45 -0.20 10.72 12.21
C LYS A 45 -1.58 11.39 12.29
N LYS A 46 -2.03 12.05 11.20
CA LYS A 46 -3.38 12.63 11.14
C LYS A 46 -4.46 11.56 11.29
N LEU A 47 -4.34 10.44 10.59
CA LEU A 47 -5.28 9.33 10.70
C LEU A 47 -5.32 8.73 12.11
N LEU A 48 -4.15 8.53 12.72
CA LEU A 48 -4.06 8.02 14.11
C LEU A 48 -4.74 8.96 15.11
N LYS A 49 -4.59 10.28 14.96
CA LYS A 49 -5.30 11.28 15.79
C LYS A 49 -6.82 11.22 15.61
N LEU A 50 -7.32 10.83 14.44
CA LEU A 50 -8.75 10.63 14.18
C LEU A 50 -9.30 9.32 14.77
N GLY A 51 -8.44 8.50 15.38
CA GLY A 51 -8.80 7.24 16.01
C GLY A 51 -9.31 6.20 15.02
N VAL A 52 -8.64 6.06 13.86
CA VAL A 52 -8.97 5.01 12.90
C VAL A 52 -8.56 3.64 13.43
N ASP A 53 -9.35 2.62 13.13
CA ASP A 53 -9.08 1.23 13.54
C ASP A 53 -8.06 0.56 12.64
N ILE A 54 -8.01 0.96 11.36
CA ILE A 54 -7.10 0.43 10.35
C ILE A 54 -6.64 1.53 9.41
N VAL A 55 -5.39 1.46 8.98
CA VAL A 55 -4.82 2.33 7.94
C VAL A 55 -4.53 1.50 6.71
N VAL A 56 -5.00 1.94 5.56
CA VAL A 56 -4.80 1.33 4.24
C VAL A 56 -4.04 2.31 3.37
N ASN A 57 -2.85 1.93 2.92
CA ASN A 57 -2.19 2.64 1.83
C ASN A 57 -2.77 2.13 0.50
N PHE A 58 -3.29 3.04 -0.32
CA PHE A 58 -3.96 2.73 -1.57
C PHE A 58 -3.53 3.70 -2.66
N GLY A 59 -3.07 3.16 -3.79
CA GLY A 59 -2.59 3.99 -4.90
C GLY A 59 -2.08 3.15 -6.06
N PHE A 60 -1.38 3.81 -6.99
CA PHE A 60 -0.75 3.17 -8.13
C PHE A 60 0.71 2.86 -7.83
N ALA A 61 1.16 1.68 -8.23
CA ALA A 61 2.55 1.26 -8.12
C ALA A 61 3.12 0.90 -9.51
N GLY A 62 4.42 1.11 -9.67
CA GLY A 62 5.12 0.73 -10.89
C GLY A 62 5.48 -0.76 -10.86
N SER A 63 5.06 -1.55 -11.86
CA SER A 63 5.48 -2.94 -11.98
C SER A 63 6.94 -3.07 -12.41
N VAL A 64 7.65 -4.01 -11.77
CA VAL A 64 8.97 -4.50 -12.17
C VAL A 64 8.95 -5.99 -12.53
N SER A 65 7.82 -6.65 -12.31
CA SER A 65 7.60 -8.06 -12.68
C SER A 65 6.97 -8.17 -14.07
N LYS A 66 7.47 -9.12 -14.87
CA LYS A 66 6.87 -9.45 -16.18
C LYS A 66 5.52 -10.15 -16.08
N SER A 67 5.19 -10.72 -14.93
CA SER A 67 3.91 -11.43 -14.71
C SER A 67 2.73 -10.50 -14.43
N LEU A 68 2.99 -9.21 -14.10
CA LEU A 68 1.96 -8.22 -13.83
C LEU A 68 1.65 -7.40 -15.08
N LYS A 69 0.36 -7.16 -15.31
CA LYS A 69 -0.17 -6.36 -16.42
C LYS A 69 -0.75 -5.04 -15.90
N ASN A 70 -0.87 -4.05 -16.77
CA ASN A 70 -1.56 -2.81 -16.44
C ASN A 70 -3.02 -3.11 -16.05
N GLY A 71 -3.45 -2.54 -14.92
CA GLY A 71 -4.78 -2.76 -14.37
C GLY A 71 -4.88 -3.93 -13.39
N ASP A 72 -3.82 -4.72 -13.22
CA ASP A 72 -3.81 -5.75 -12.17
C ASP A 72 -3.91 -5.10 -10.78
N ILE A 73 -4.78 -5.66 -9.96
CA ILE A 73 -4.85 -5.30 -8.54
C ILE A 73 -3.81 -6.13 -7.80
N VAL A 74 -2.91 -5.44 -7.09
CA VAL A 74 -1.89 -6.11 -6.27
C VAL A 74 -2.17 -5.90 -4.79
N PHE A 75 -1.91 -6.95 -4.04
CA PHE A 75 -1.93 -6.93 -2.60
C PHE A 75 -0.52 -7.12 -2.04
N VAL A 76 -0.10 -6.18 -1.20
CA VAL A 76 1.28 -6.17 -0.70
C VAL A 76 1.40 -7.02 0.56
N ASN A 77 2.13 -8.13 0.47
CA ASN A 77 2.44 -8.99 1.61
C ASN A 77 3.59 -8.44 2.46
N LYS A 78 4.55 -7.81 1.83
CA LYS A 78 5.75 -7.29 2.47
C LYS A 78 6.24 -6.03 1.77
N ILE A 79 6.60 -5.05 2.56
CA ILE A 79 7.23 -3.82 2.09
C ILE A 79 8.72 -3.90 2.43
N LEU A 80 9.56 -3.54 1.47
CA LEU A 80 10.99 -3.34 1.65
C LEU A 80 11.30 -1.88 1.38
N ASN A 81 12.27 -1.32 2.10
CA ASN A 81 12.84 -0.03 1.75
C ASN A 81 14.24 -0.19 1.12
N GLU A 82 14.83 0.91 0.67
CA GLU A 82 16.16 0.90 0.03
C GLU A 82 17.29 0.45 0.96
N LYS A 83 17.07 0.44 2.29
CA LYS A 83 17.97 -0.11 3.31
C LYS A 83 17.78 -1.59 3.56
N ASN A 84 16.87 -2.24 2.81
CA ASN A 84 16.46 -3.64 2.99
C ASN A 84 15.75 -3.93 4.33
N GLU A 85 15.22 -2.90 4.98
CA GLU A 85 14.33 -3.10 6.12
C GLU A 85 13.00 -3.66 5.61
N LYS A 86 12.41 -4.59 6.38
CA LYS A 86 11.22 -5.34 5.98
C LYS A 86 10.07 -5.04 6.93
N PHE A 87 8.93 -4.72 6.35
CA PHE A 87 7.69 -4.47 7.08
C PHE A 87 6.60 -5.39 6.54
N SER A 88 5.82 -5.97 7.45
CA SER A 88 4.69 -6.83 7.08
C SER A 88 3.40 -6.27 7.67
N PRO A 89 2.25 -6.48 7.01
CA PRO A 89 0.96 -6.13 7.57
C PRO A 89 0.73 -6.83 8.91
N SER A 90 -0.03 -6.22 9.81
CA SER A 90 -0.42 -6.87 11.06
C SER A 90 -1.26 -8.14 10.78
N LYS A 91 -1.26 -9.11 11.71
CA LYS A 91 -2.11 -10.31 11.60
C LYS A 91 -3.59 -9.97 11.40
N PHE A 92 -4.05 -8.89 12.01
CA PHE A 92 -5.41 -8.39 11.85
C PHE A 92 -5.70 -7.95 10.39
N ASN A 93 -4.74 -7.27 9.75
CA ASN A 93 -4.86 -6.90 8.35
C ASN A 93 -4.91 -8.13 7.43
N GLN A 94 -4.15 -9.19 7.74
CA GLN A 94 -4.18 -10.44 6.97
C GLN A 94 -5.59 -11.04 6.93
N TYR A 95 -6.26 -11.12 8.08
CA TYR A 95 -7.65 -11.61 8.13
C TYR A 95 -8.63 -10.75 7.30
N PHE A 96 -8.48 -9.43 7.33
CA PHE A 96 -9.29 -8.54 6.50
C PHE A 96 -9.13 -8.86 5.00
N PHE A 97 -7.91 -9.15 4.58
CA PHE A 97 -7.58 -9.42 3.20
C PHE A 97 -8.00 -10.81 2.73
N GLU A 98 -7.96 -11.81 3.56
CA GLU A 98 -8.51 -13.14 3.25
C GLU A 98 -10.00 -13.07 2.90
N ASN A 99 -10.75 -12.18 3.56
CA ASN A 99 -12.15 -11.93 3.21
C ASN A 99 -12.31 -11.13 1.91
N LEU A 100 -11.39 -10.24 1.59
CA LEU A 100 -11.40 -9.47 0.35
C LEU A 100 -11.07 -10.38 -0.85
N GLU A 101 -10.17 -11.34 -0.70
CA GLU A 101 -9.79 -12.32 -1.73
C GLU A 101 -10.97 -13.13 -2.26
N LYS A 102 -12.00 -13.33 -1.44
CA LYS A 102 -13.26 -13.99 -1.85
C LYS A 102 -14.11 -13.13 -2.77
N LYS A 103 -13.89 -11.82 -2.81
CA LYS A 103 -14.73 -10.85 -3.53
C LYS A 103 -14.06 -10.25 -4.76
N ILE A 104 -12.74 -10.12 -4.75
CA ILE A 104 -11.97 -9.52 -5.85
C ILE A 104 -10.72 -10.34 -6.15
N LYS A 105 -10.40 -10.44 -7.43
CA LYS A 105 -9.14 -11.08 -7.88
C LYS A 105 -8.00 -10.09 -7.71
N PHE A 106 -6.92 -10.51 -7.04
CA PHE A 106 -5.69 -9.74 -6.92
C PHE A 106 -4.45 -10.65 -6.90
N VAL A 107 -3.29 -10.06 -7.11
CA VAL A 107 -2.00 -10.77 -7.05
C VAL A 107 -1.29 -10.38 -5.76
N LYS A 108 -0.90 -11.35 -4.94
CA LYS A 108 -0.06 -11.12 -3.76
C LYS A 108 1.38 -10.89 -4.19
N CYS A 109 2.01 -9.81 -3.72
CA CYS A 109 3.37 -9.48 -4.09
C CYS A 109 4.12 -8.72 -2.99
N ASN A 110 5.42 -8.53 -3.19
CA ASN A 110 6.23 -7.66 -2.34
C ASN A 110 6.49 -6.34 -3.06
N LEU A 111 6.51 -5.27 -2.27
CA LEU A 111 6.70 -3.91 -2.71
C LEU A 111 8.05 -3.37 -2.23
N LEU A 112 8.75 -2.63 -3.08
CA LEU A 112 9.88 -1.78 -2.70
C LEU A 112 9.43 -0.33 -2.66
N THR A 113 9.50 0.30 -1.51
CA THR A 113 9.31 1.74 -1.41
C THR A 113 10.64 2.47 -1.65
N VAL A 114 10.63 3.48 -2.50
CA VAL A 114 11.81 4.24 -2.91
C VAL A 114 11.60 5.74 -2.68
N GLN A 115 12.68 6.47 -2.50
CA GLN A 115 12.61 7.92 -2.26
C GLN A 115 12.51 8.75 -3.54
N LYS A 116 12.83 8.17 -4.70
CA LYS A 116 12.88 8.87 -6.00
C LYS A 116 12.17 8.07 -7.07
N ILE A 117 11.55 8.77 -8.01
CA ILE A 117 10.92 8.15 -9.19
C ILE A 117 11.95 7.35 -9.98
N ILE A 118 11.62 6.10 -10.27
CA ILE A 118 12.43 5.20 -11.09
C ILE A 118 11.87 5.23 -12.52
N GLY A 119 12.36 6.16 -13.34
CA GLY A 119 11.95 6.32 -14.74
C GLY A 119 12.77 5.51 -15.74
N ASP A 120 14.01 5.13 -15.39
CA ASP A 120 14.93 4.48 -16.28
C ASP A 120 14.89 2.95 -16.16
N LYS A 121 14.87 2.26 -17.33
CA LYS A 121 14.90 0.80 -17.42
C LYS A 121 16.14 0.18 -16.76
N LYS A 122 17.30 0.84 -16.87
CA LYS A 122 18.55 0.36 -16.26
C LYS A 122 18.47 0.38 -14.73
N GLN A 123 17.86 1.42 -14.16
CA GLN A 123 17.63 1.54 -12.71
C GLN A 123 16.68 0.45 -12.22
N LYS A 124 15.57 0.19 -12.95
CA LYS A 124 14.64 -0.90 -12.63
C LYS A 124 15.37 -2.25 -12.59
N VAL A 125 16.20 -2.54 -13.60
CA VAL A 125 16.97 -3.80 -13.65
C VAL A 125 17.93 -3.93 -12.46
N LYS A 126 18.63 -2.85 -12.08
CA LYS A 126 19.51 -2.84 -10.89
C LYS A 126 18.73 -3.13 -9.60
N LEU A 127 17.56 -2.53 -9.43
CA LEU A 127 16.71 -2.75 -8.25
C LEU A 127 16.19 -4.19 -8.17
N VAL A 128 15.72 -4.74 -9.28
CA VAL A 128 15.27 -6.14 -9.34
C VAL A 128 16.40 -7.12 -9.02
N LYS A 129 17.62 -6.85 -9.50
CA LYS A 129 18.80 -7.67 -9.16
C LYS A 129 19.16 -7.59 -7.67
N LYS A 130 19.06 -6.39 -7.08
CA LYS A 130 19.35 -6.16 -5.65
C LYS A 130 18.26 -6.73 -4.74
N PHE A 131 16.99 -6.57 -5.12
CA PHE A 131 15.82 -6.96 -4.33
C PHE A 131 15.01 -8.04 -5.10
N LYS A 132 15.54 -9.26 -5.14
CA LYS A 132 15.01 -10.37 -5.99
C LYS A 132 13.54 -10.73 -5.73
N SER A 133 12.97 -10.36 -4.59
CA SER A 133 11.59 -10.74 -4.20
C SER A 133 10.53 -9.69 -4.49
N ILE A 134 10.88 -8.54 -5.09
CA ILE A 134 9.93 -7.46 -5.36
C ILE A 134 9.22 -7.65 -6.70
N SER A 135 7.96 -7.22 -6.76
CA SER A 135 7.16 -7.20 -7.99
C SER A 135 6.69 -5.80 -8.37
N VAL A 136 6.58 -4.91 -7.39
CA VAL A 136 6.13 -3.52 -7.59
C VAL A 136 6.98 -2.53 -6.79
N ILE A 137 6.99 -1.28 -7.24
CA ILE A 137 7.71 -0.17 -6.62
C ILE A 137 6.74 0.99 -6.44
N ASP A 138 6.82 1.66 -5.28
CA ASP A 138 6.12 2.91 -4.99
C ASP A 138 7.01 3.93 -4.25
N MET A 139 6.42 5.04 -3.80
CA MET A 139 7.10 6.09 -3.04
C MET A 139 6.39 6.44 -1.72
N GLU A 140 5.30 5.76 -1.36
CA GLU A 140 4.38 6.13 -0.28
C GLU A 140 4.36 5.14 0.88
N ALA A 141 4.77 3.91 0.68
CA ALA A 141 4.67 2.84 1.67
C ALA A 141 5.70 2.93 2.80
#